data_f12717a57cc94201d0ec58bf5b37b74b
#
_entry.id   f12717a57cc94201d0ec58bf5b37b74b
#
_cell.length_a   1.000
_cell.length_b   1.000
_cell.length_c   1.000
_cell.angle_alpha   90.00
_cell.angle_beta   90.00
_cell.angle_gamma   90.00
#
_symmetry.space_group_name_H-M   'P 1'
#
loop_
_entity.id
_entity.type
_entity.pdbx_description
1 polymer ?
#
loop_
_entity_poly.entity_id
_entity_poly.type
_entity_poly.pdbx_seq_one_letter_code
_entity_poly.pdbx_strand_id
1 'polypeptide(L)'
;MDAKTALSKRENFQELLDTVKEDFKPMRQKLKEKPFDLDNQDENGKTVLINIVELRGNTEQMWVLLDYGADPNIRNNEGKTALHHACLVDRKDMIICLLLFGADPEIEDNENKKCFEDYKDDMSLIKEKIDDIKREFIILTRKRRKFLKYIFDETDKDYGAKILNVESLTNYYLKINKEKEDDARKDATLFIQGARLFKSTDDISITFEEFIVAICRIVKVHGLKVVDDFINKFKEIRKKVEPKVVEEDAEGNVENKAD
;
A
#
# COMPACT_ATOMS: atom_id res chain seq x y z
N MET A 1 15.25 -16.72 -27.90
CA MET A 1 14.45 -17.36 -26.83
C MET A 1 13.80 -18.56 -27.44
N ASP A 2 13.94 -19.77 -26.83
CA ASP A 2 13.27 -20.93 -27.40
C ASP A 2 11.76 -20.90 -27.06
N ALA A 3 10.93 -21.54 -27.87
CA ALA A 3 9.48 -21.57 -27.75
C ALA A 3 9.01 -22.10 -26.38
N LYS A 4 9.76 -22.98 -25.75
CA LYS A 4 9.46 -23.57 -24.44
C LYS A 4 9.62 -22.57 -23.32
N THR A 5 10.64 -21.71 -23.37
CA THR A 5 10.89 -20.63 -22.39
C THR A 5 9.83 -19.52 -22.53
N ALA A 6 9.43 -19.20 -23.77
CA ALA A 6 8.36 -18.21 -24.01
C ALA A 6 6.99 -18.73 -23.50
N LEU A 7 6.67 -20.00 -23.70
CA LEU A 7 5.45 -20.61 -23.21
C LEU A 7 5.39 -20.60 -21.66
N SER A 8 6.48 -21.00 -21.01
CA SER A 8 6.58 -20.99 -19.54
C SER A 8 6.42 -19.59 -18.94
N LYS A 9 6.95 -18.54 -19.62
CA LYS A 9 6.76 -17.16 -19.18
C LYS A 9 5.30 -16.70 -19.31
N ARG A 10 4.62 -17.04 -20.41
CA ARG A 10 3.19 -16.75 -20.60
C ARG A 10 2.32 -17.45 -19.56
N GLU A 11 2.57 -18.73 -19.30
CA GLU A 11 1.83 -19.48 -18.27
C GLU A 11 2.02 -18.87 -16.88
N ASN A 12 3.24 -18.48 -16.50
CA ASN A 12 3.53 -17.82 -15.24
C ASN A 12 2.85 -16.45 -15.13
N PHE A 13 2.83 -15.66 -16.21
CA PHE A 13 2.14 -14.36 -16.24
C PHE A 13 0.64 -14.55 -16.08
N GLN A 14 0.03 -15.47 -16.81
CA GLN A 14 -1.39 -15.74 -16.73
C GLN A 14 -1.79 -16.28 -15.35
N GLU A 15 -1.03 -17.17 -14.75
CA GLU A 15 -1.24 -17.67 -13.39
C GLU A 15 -1.21 -16.53 -12.36
N LEU A 16 -0.25 -15.59 -12.48
CA LEU A 16 -0.18 -14.42 -11.62
C LEU A 16 -1.37 -13.48 -11.82
N LEU A 17 -1.75 -13.23 -13.08
CA LEU A 17 -2.90 -12.39 -13.42
C LEU A 17 -4.22 -12.98 -12.92
N ASP A 18 -4.41 -14.29 -13.02
CA ASP A 18 -5.60 -14.97 -12.51
C ASP A 18 -5.65 -14.90 -10.97
N THR A 19 -4.49 -14.99 -10.33
CA THR A 19 -4.38 -14.80 -8.87
C THR A 19 -4.75 -13.38 -8.43
N VAL A 20 -4.49 -12.37 -9.28
CA VAL A 20 -4.92 -10.97 -9.03
C VAL A 20 -6.45 -10.82 -9.10
N LYS A 21 -7.14 -11.62 -9.91
CA LYS A 21 -8.61 -11.63 -9.96
C LYS A 21 -9.25 -12.28 -8.74
N GLU A 22 -8.50 -13.08 -8.00
CA GLU A 22 -8.90 -13.68 -6.74
C GLU A 22 -8.60 -12.71 -5.55
N ASP A 23 -8.89 -13.15 -4.32
CA ASP A 23 -8.55 -12.40 -3.11
C ASP A 23 -7.03 -12.26 -2.93
N PHE A 24 -6.56 -11.19 -2.29
CA PHE A 24 -5.12 -10.89 -2.15
C PHE A 24 -4.36 -11.93 -1.31
N LYS A 25 -5.03 -12.69 -0.43
CA LYS A 25 -4.41 -13.74 0.41
C LYS A 25 -3.80 -14.87 -0.41
N PRO A 26 -4.50 -15.46 -1.39
CA PRO A 26 -3.92 -16.46 -2.30
C PRO A 26 -2.70 -15.94 -3.06
N MET A 27 -2.74 -14.70 -3.56
CA MET A 27 -1.63 -14.09 -4.28
C MET A 27 -0.35 -14.04 -3.43
N ARG A 28 -0.46 -13.60 -2.18
CA ARG A 28 0.68 -13.54 -1.25
C ARG A 28 1.27 -14.90 -0.97
N GLN A 29 0.43 -15.93 -0.85
CA GLN A 29 0.86 -17.29 -0.62
C GLN A 29 1.63 -17.82 -1.84
N LYS A 30 1.09 -17.68 -3.04
CA LYS A 30 1.74 -18.09 -4.29
C LYS A 30 3.09 -17.39 -4.51
N LEU A 31 3.19 -16.08 -4.25
CA LEU A 31 4.44 -15.32 -4.35
C LEU A 31 5.53 -15.78 -3.35
N LYS A 32 5.14 -16.44 -2.25
CA LYS A 32 6.10 -17.05 -1.33
C LYS A 32 6.58 -18.41 -1.80
N GLU A 33 5.70 -19.19 -2.40
CA GLU A 33 5.97 -20.59 -2.79
C GLU A 33 6.80 -20.70 -4.07
N LYS A 34 6.64 -19.73 -4.97
CA LYS A 34 7.26 -19.75 -6.29
C LYS A 34 7.79 -18.38 -6.68
N PRO A 35 9.03 -18.26 -7.18
CA PRO A 35 9.50 -17.02 -7.77
C PRO A 35 8.77 -16.75 -9.09
N PHE A 36 8.05 -15.63 -9.16
CA PHE A 36 7.46 -15.12 -10.39
C PHE A 36 8.34 -14.02 -10.97
N ASP A 37 8.40 -13.93 -12.29
CA ASP A 37 8.90 -12.77 -13.00
C ASP A 37 7.77 -11.72 -12.98
N LEU A 38 7.82 -10.78 -12.00
CA LEU A 38 6.77 -9.78 -11.78
C LEU A 38 6.76 -8.71 -12.87
N ASP A 39 7.87 -8.60 -13.61
CA ASP A 39 8.10 -7.61 -14.65
C ASP A 39 7.80 -8.17 -16.05
N ASN A 40 7.32 -9.41 -16.12
CA ASN A 40 6.90 -10.01 -17.38
C ASN A 40 5.73 -9.22 -18.00
N GLN A 41 5.71 -9.15 -19.33
CA GLN A 41 4.75 -8.35 -20.08
C GLN A 41 3.89 -9.24 -20.98
N ASP A 42 2.62 -8.86 -21.14
CA ASP A 42 1.71 -9.45 -22.11
C ASP A 42 2.01 -8.98 -23.55
N GLU A 43 1.15 -9.35 -24.51
CA GLU A 43 1.28 -8.98 -25.92
C GLU A 43 1.19 -7.46 -26.18
N ASN A 44 0.55 -6.72 -25.27
CA ASN A 44 0.44 -5.27 -25.28
C ASN A 44 1.57 -4.56 -24.52
N GLY A 45 2.55 -5.32 -24.04
CA GLY A 45 3.63 -4.82 -23.19
C GLY A 45 3.19 -4.49 -21.76
N LYS A 46 1.99 -4.94 -21.31
CA LYS A 46 1.49 -4.61 -19.97
C LYS A 46 2.03 -5.58 -18.95
N THR A 47 2.55 -5.04 -17.86
CA THR A 47 2.89 -5.83 -16.65
C THR A 47 1.64 -6.14 -15.83
N VAL A 48 1.76 -7.03 -14.85
CA VAL A 48 0.66 -7.30 -13.91
C VAL A 48 0.27 -6.06 -13.11
N LEU A 49 1.23 -5.16 -12.80
CA LEU A 49 0.93 -3.86 -12.18
C LEU A 49 0.00 -2.99 -13.03
N ILE A 50 0.26 -2.88 -14.34
CA ILE A 50 -0.59 -2.13 -15.27
C ILE A 50 -1.98 -2.77 -15.33
N ASN A 51 -2.05 -4.10 -15.43
CA ASN A 51 -3.31 -4.82 -15.47
C ASN A 51 -4.16 -4.61 -14.20
N ILE A 52 -3.54 -4.57 -13.00
CA ILE A 52 -4.25 -4.26 -11.74
C ILE A 52 -4.94 -2.91 -11.81
N VAL A 53 -4.27 -1.88 -12.32
CA VAL A 53 -4.85 -0.54 -12.45
C VAL A 53 -6.05 -0.55 -13.40
N GLU A 54 -5.90 -1.13 -14.58
CA GLU A 54 -6.94 -1.17 -15.62
C GLU A 54 -8.16 -1.99 -15.21
N LEU A 55 -7.96 -3.14 -14.58
CA LEU A 55 -9.03 -4.00 -14.09
C LEU A 55 -9.72 -3.45 -12.84
N ARG A 56 -9.36 -2.23 -12.40
CA ARG A 56 -9.80 -1.64 -11.15
C ARG A 56 -9.55 -2.56 -9.95
N GLY A 57 -8.40 -3.23 -9.99
CA GLY A 57 -7.95 -4.11 -8.92
C GLY A 57 -7.78 -3.38 -7.60
N ASN A 58 -7.45 -4.14 -6.57
CA ASN A 58 -7.29 -3.63 -5.23
C ASN A 58 -5.86 -3.06 -5.04
N THR A 59 -5.75 -1.91 -4.39
CA THR A 59 -4.45 -1.30 -4.02
C THR A 59 -3.61 -2.22 -3.14
N GLU A 60 -4.23 -3.10 -2.34
CA GLU A 60 -3.52 -4.11 -1.54
C GLU A 60 -2.75 -5.12 -2.41
N GLN A 61 -3.30 -5.52 -3.56
CA GLN A 61 -2.62 -6.39 -4.52
C GLN A 61 -1.42 -5.68 -5.14
N MET A 62 -1.57 -4.41 -5.50
CA MET A 62 -0.48 -3.55 -5.97
C MET A 62 0.64 -3.45 -4.92
N TRP A 63 0.29 -3.17 -3.65
CA TRP A 63 1.23 -3.16 -2.53
C TRP A 63 2.03 -4.44 -2.43
N VAL A 64 1.35 -5.59 -2.54
CA VAL A 64 2.01 -6.89 -2.45
C VAL A 64 3.03 -7.07 -3.58
N LEU A 65 2.65 -6.79 -4.84
CA LEU A 65 3.58 -6.91 -5.97
C LEU A 65 4.80 -5.99 -5.82
N LEU A 66 4.57 -4.73 -5.48
CA LEU A 66 5.65 -3.75 -5.28
C LEU A 66 6.55 -4.15 -4.10
N ASP A 67 5.99 -4.67 -3.01
CA ASP A 67 6.75 -5.20 -1.87
C ASP A 67 7.60 -6.43 -2.25
N TYR A 68 7.18 -7.19 -3.26
CA TYR A 68 7.95 -8.32 -3.80
C TYR A 68 8.92 -7.91 -4.91
N GLY A 69 8.99 -6.63 -5.25
CA GLY A 69 10.01 -6.05 -6.11
C GLY A 69 9.60 -5.86 -7.57
N ALA A 70 8.30 -5.81 -7.87
CA ALA A 70 7.84 -5.41 -9.20
C ALA A 70 8.30 -3.98 -9.51
N ASP A 71 8.83 -3.76 -10.73
CA ASP A 71 9.28 -2.45 -11.18
C ASP A 71 8.07 -1.62 -11.67
N PRO A 72 7.75 -0.48 -11.01
CA PRO A 72 6.64 0.38 -11.40
C PRO A 72 6.90 1.18 -12.69
N ASN A 73 8.15 1.19 -13.19
CA ASN A 73 8.59 2.06 -14.30
C ASN A 73 8.59 1.36 -15.67
N ILE A 74 8.16 0.12 -15.73
CA ILE A 74 8.07 -0.61 -17.00
C ILE A 74 6.98 0.01 -17.86
N ARG A 75 7.33 0.28 -19.11
CA ARG A 75 6.47 0.89 -20.14
C ARG A 75 5.78 -0.19 -20.96
N ASN A 76 4.48 -0.03 -21.22
CA ASN A 76 3.75 -0.85 -22.20
C ASN A 76 4.08 -0.44 -23.65
N ASN A 77 3.43 -1.05 -24.63
CA ASN A 77 3.65 -0.73 -26.05
C ASN A 77 3.25 0.71 -26.45
N GLU A 78 2.42 1.38 -25.64
CA GLU A 78 2.08 2.80 -25.77
C GLU A 78 3.08 3.74 -25.07
N GLY A 79 4.11 3.19 -24.43
CA GLY A 79 5.06 3.94 -23.61
C GLY A 79 4.54 4.28 -22.22
N LYS A 80 3.35 3.83 -21.84
CA LYS A 80 2.71 4.16 -20.57
C LYS A 80 3.16 3.21 -19.44
N THR A 81 3.45 3.77 -18.28
CA THR A 81 3.72 3.04 -17.03
C THR A 81 2.44 2.82 -16.24
N ALA A 82 2.51 2.01 -15.16
CA ALA A 82 1.38 1.85 -14.22
C ALA A 82 0.90 3.20 -13.65
N LEU A 83 1.81 4.17 -13.44
CA LEU A 83 1.48 5.51 -12.96
C LEU A 83 0.64 6.30 -13.97
N HIS A 84 0.93 6.22 -15.27
CA HIS A 84 0.10 6.82 -16.31
C HIS A 84 -1.34 6.29 -16.27
N HIS A 85 -1.50 4.98 -16.18
CA HIS A 85 -2.81 4.36 -16.09
C HIS A 85 -3.56 4.75 -14.80
N ALA A 86 -2.86 4.83 -13.66
CA ALA A 86 -3.46 5.25 -12.39
C ALA A 86 -3.98 6.70 -12.44
N CYS A 87 -3.26 7.60 -13.13
CA CYS A 87 -3.71 8.98 -13.38
C CYS A 87 -4.93 9.04 -14.30
N LEU A 88 -4.95 8.26 -15.39
CA LEU A 88 -6.07 8.21 -16.32
C LEU A 88 -7.39 7.74 -15.66
N VAL A 89 -7.31 6.83 -14.69
CA VAL A 89 -8.50 6.30 -13.98
C VAL A 89 -8.77 7.00 -12.64
N ASP A 90 -8.02 8.07 -12.30
CA ASP A 90 -8.12 8.88 -11.08
C ASP A 90 -8.06 8.05 -9.77
N ARG A 91 -7.15 7.07 -9.72
CA ARG A 91 -6.93 6.23 -8.53
C ARG A 91 -5.82 6.82 -7.65
N LYS A 92 -6.22 7.77 -6.81
CA LYS A 92 -5.31 8.51 -5.90
C LYS A 92 -4.53 7.59 -4.95
N ASP A 93 -5.17 6.57 -4.44
CA ASP A 93 -4.57 5.52 -3.61
C ASP A 93 -3.45 4.78 -4.34
N MET A 94 -3.68 4.39 -5.60
CA MET A 94 -2.68 3.73 -6.44
C MET A 94 -1.55 4.68 -6.84
N ILE A 95 -1.86 5.95 -7.14
CA ILE A 95 -0.85 6.98 -7.45
C ILE A 95 0.13 7.13 -6.29
N ILE A 96 -0.38 7.30 -5.05
CA ILE A 96 0.47 7.41 -3.86
C ILE A 96 1.29 6.13 -3.67
N CYS A 97 0.66 4.97 -3.78
CA CYS A 97 1.33 3.68 -3.65
C CYS A 97 2.50 3.55 -4.62
N LEU A 98 2.26 3.82 -5.92
CA LEU A 98 3.29 3.75 -6.96
C LEU A 98 4.45 4.73 -6.70
N LEU A 99 4.14 5.98 -6.34
CA LEU A 99 5.15 6.99 -6.03
C LEU A 99 6.00 6.61 -4.80
N LEU A 100 5.40 6.04 -3.75
CA LEU A 100 6.12 5.54 -2.58
C LEU A 100 7.11 4.44 -2.93
N PHE A 101 6.76 3.57 -3.89
CA PHE A 101 7.62 2.50 -4.37
C PHE A 101 8.55 2.90 -5.53
N GLY A 102 8.67 4.19 -5.83
CA GLY A 102 9.66 4.71 -6.76
C GLY A 102 9.21 4.80 -8.21
N ALA A 103 7.90 4.84 -8.47
CA ALA A 103 7.42 5.23 -9.80
C ALA A 103 7.95 6.62 -10.15
N ASP A 104 8.49 6.74 -11.36
CA ASP A 104 9.04 7.99 -11.88
C ASP A 104 7.96 8.74 -12.69
N PRO A 105 7.49 9.90 -12.19
CA PRO A 105 6.47 10.69 -12.88
C PRO A 105 7.00 11.47 -14.09
N GLU A 106 8.32 11.49 -14.31
CA GLU A 106 8.94 12.18 -15.43
C GLU A 106 9.03 11.30 -16.71
N ILE A 107 8.67 10.02 -16.62
CA ILE A 107 8.61 9.13 -17.79
C ILE A 107 7.54 9.64 -18.74
N GLU A 108 7.91 9.81 -20.00
CA GLU A 108 7.01 10.20 -21.09
C GLU A 108 6.49 8.97 -21.83
N ASP A 109 5.21 8.99 -22.23
CA ASP A 109 4.64 7.99 -23.11
C ASP A 109 5.08 8.20 -24.59
N ASN A 110 4.55 7.42 -25.54
CA ASN A 110 4.91 7.55 -26.96
C ASN A 110 4.36 8.84 -27.62
N GLU A 111 3.47 9.57 -26.94
CA GLU A 111 2.98 10.89 -27.34
C GLU A 111 3.78 12.03 -26.70
N ASN A 112 4.87 11.73 -25.98
CA ASN A 112 5.69 12.65 -25.18
C ASN A 112 4.91 13.31 -24.03
N LYS A 113 3.90 12.63 -23.49
CA LYS A 113 3.12 13.08 -22.34
C LYS A 113 3.58 12.42 -21.06
N LYS A 114 3.71 13.20 -19.99
CA LYS A 114 3.94 12.73 -18.63
C LYS A 114 2.62 12.39 -17.96
N CYS A 115 2.66 11.50 -16.97
CA CYS A 115 1.46 10.97 -16.31
C CYS A 115 0.56 12.04 -15.65
N PHE A 116 1.10 13.22 -15.27
CA PHE A 116 0.33 14.29 -14.60
C PHE A 116 -0.07 15.45 -15.51
N GLU A 117 0.29 15.46 -16.79
CA GLU A 117 -0.02 16.58 -17.68
C GLU A 117 -1.52 16.79 -17.85
N ASP A 118 -2.28 15.71 -17.95
CA ASP A 118 -3.73 15.73 -18.10
C ASP A 118 -4.48 15.49 -16.77
N TYR A 119 -3.75 15.43 -15.61
CA TYR A 119 -4.36 15.16 -14.32
C TYR A 119 -5.02 16.41 -13.74
N LYS A 120 -6.25 16.26 -13.22
CA LYS A 120 -7.08 17.39 -12.78
C LYS A 120 -6.58 18.09 -11.52
N ASP A 121 -5.92 17.34 -10.63
CA ASP A 121 -5.42 17.87 -9.37
C ASP A 121 -3.96 18.28 -9.50
N ASP A 122 -3.54 19.30 -8.77
CA ASP A 122 -2.13 19.69 -8.68
C ASP A 122 -1.32 18.64 -7.91
N MET A 123 -0.59 17.82 -8.65
CA MET A 123 0.24 16.75 -8.11
C MET A 123 1.64 17.23 -7.67
N SER A 124 2.02 18.48 -7.96
CA SER A 124 3.35 19.01 -7.64
C SER A 124 3.64 18.93 -6.14
N LEU A 125 2.67 19.35 -5.32
CA LEU A 125 2.80 19.31 -3.87
C LEU A 125 2.86 17.86 -3.32
N ILE A 126 2.12 16.95 -3.93
CA ILE A 126 2.09 15.53 -3.52
C ILE A 126 3.42 14.87 -3.86
N LYS A 127 3.93 15.09 -5.08
CA LYS A 127 5.24 14.63 -5.52
C LYS A 127 6.34 15.13 -4.57
N GLU A 128 6.40 16.44 -4.29
CA GLU A 128 7.37 17.03 -3.36
C GLU A 128 7.31 16.36 -1.97
N LYS A 129 6.12 16.21 -1.41
CA LYS A 129 5.93 15.57 -0.10
C LYS A 129 6.36 14.11 -0.09
N ILE A 130 6.12 13.37 -1.16
CA ILE A 130 6.51 11.95 -1.27
C ILE A 130 8.02 11.84 -1.47
N ASP A 131 8.64 12.68 -2.29
CA ASP A 131 10.09 12.70 -2.48
C ASP A 131 10.82 13.03 -1.17
N ASP A 132 10.25 13.94 -0.38
CA ASP A 132 10.77 14.30 0.95
C ASP A 132 10.75 13.12 1.95
N ILE A 133 9.85 12.16 1.83
CA ILE A 133 9.69 11.03 2.75
C ILE A 133 10.11 9.67 2.18
N LYS A 134 10.51 9.56 0.92
CA LYS A 134 10.93 8.27 0.31
C LYS A 134 12.02 7.56 1.10
N ARG A 135 12.98 8.31 1.69
CA ARG A 135 14.03 7.74 2.50
C ARG A 135 13.48 7.03 3.74
N GLU A 136 12.55 7.66 4.42
CA GLU A 136 11.88 7.12 5.61
C GLU A 136 11.02 5.92 5.26
N PHE A 137 10.38 5.94 4.10
CA PHE A 137 9.62 4.80 3.59
C PHE A 137 10.51 3.57 3.35
N ILE A 138 11.69 3.75 2.76
CA ILE A 138 12.67 2.68 2.55
C ILE A 138 13.14 2.08 3.88
N ILE A 139 13.29 2.90 4.93
CA ILE A 139 13.66 2.47 6.29
C ILE A 139 12.52 1.68 6.95
N LEU A 140 11.27 1.92 6.58
CA LEU A 140 10.13 1.10 7.00
C LEU A 140 10.20 -0.27 6.32
N THR A 141 10.87 -1.23 6.96
CA THR A 141 10.99 -2.59 6.43
C THR A 141 9.62 -3.20 6.09
N ARG A 142 9.60 -4.18 5.17
CA ARG A 142 8.38 -4.94 4.83
C ARG A 142 7.63 -5.43 6.08
N LYS A 143 8.36 -5.91 7.11
CA LYS A 143 7.77 -6.37 8.37
C LYS A 143 7.01 -5.24 9.07
N ARG A 144 7.59 -4.02 9.15
CA ARG A 144 6.93 -2.86 9.75
C ARG A 144 5.71 -2.42 8.95
N ARG A 145 5.84 -2.28 7.61
CA ARG A 145 4.72 -1.92 6.73
C ARG A 145 3.56 -2.91 6.84
N LYS A 146 3.86 -4.22 6.84
CA LYS A 146 2.84 -5.27 7.05
C LYS A 146 2.12 -5.12 8.38
N PHE A 147 2.84 -4.78 9.44
CA PHE A 147 2.24 -4.59 10.76
C PHE A 147 1.41 -3.31 10.85
N LEU A 148 1.88 -2.22 10.24
CA LEU A 148 1.11 -0.97 10.13
C LEU A 148 -0.19 -1.18 9.34
N LYS A 149 -0.16 -1.97 8.25
CA LYS A 149 -1.38 -2.35 7.52
C LYS A 149 -2.35 -3.12 8.41
N TYR A 150 -1.84 -4.06 9.18
CA TYR A 150 -2.65 -4.79 10.14
C TYR A 150 -3.31 -3.85 11.19
N ILE A 151 -2.56 -2.89 11.74
CA ILE A 151 -3.12 -1.89 12.67
C ILE A 151 -4.20 -1.06 11.98
N PHE A 152 -3.97 -0.62 10.75
CA PHE A 152 -4.93 0.15 9.98
C PHE A 152 -6.23 -0.64 9.78
N ASP A 153 -6.14 -1.89 9.35
CA ASP A 153 -7.29 -2.77 9.13
C ASP A 153 -8.06 -3.07 10.42
N GLU A 154 -7.37 -3.28 11.55
CA GLU A 154 -8.00 -3.47 12.86
C GLU A 154 -8.75 -2.22 13.34
N THR A 155 -8.24 -1.03 13.00
CA THR A 155 -8.86 0.24 13.36
C THR A 155 -10.10 0.52 12.50
N ASP A 156 -10.14 0.00 11.28
CA ASP A 156 -11.25 0.17 10.31
C ASP A 156 -12.32 -0.94 10.43
N LYS A 157 -12.15 -1.94 11.29
CA LYS A 157 -13.05 -3.13 11.37
C LYS A 157 -14.54 -2.81 11.48
N ASP A 158 -14.87 -1.70 12.12
CA ASP A 158 -16.27 -1.31 12.37
C ASP A 158 -16.93 -0.68 11.14
N TYR A 159 -16.16 -0.28 10.12
CA TYR A 159 -16.66 0.49 8.97
C TYR A 159 -16.46 -0.19 7.62
N GLY A 160 -15.51 -1.13 7.47
CA GLY A 160 -15.29 -1.93 6.25
C GLY A 160 -14.96 -1.14 4.98
N ALA A 161 -14.70 0.17 5.12
CA ALA A 161 -14.53 1.09 3.99
C ALA A 161 -13.07 1.21 3.52
N LYS A 162 -12.12 0.53 4.20
CA LYS A 162 -10.67 0.64 3.96
C LYS A 162 -10.12 2.07 4.06
N ILE A 163 -10.79 2.88 4.87
CA ILE A 163 -10.44 4.26 5.19
C ILE A 163 -10.45 4.46 6.70
N LEU A 164 -9.49 5.24 7.20
CA LEU A 164 -9.42 5.60 8.61
C LEU A 164 -10.07 6.97 8.79
N ASN A 165 -11.14 7.03 9.59
CA ASN A 165 -11.81 8.27 9.93
C ASN A 165 -11.56 8.70 11.38
N VAL A 166 -12.01 9.92 11.74
CA VAL A 166 -11.82 10.47 13.09
C VAL A 166 -12.42 9.58 14.15
N GLU A 167 -13.59 8.99 13.91
CA GLU A 167 -14.30 8.18 14.90
C GLU A 167 -13.57 6.86 15.19
N SER A 168 -13.17 6.12 14.13
CA SER A 168 -12.41 4.87 14.28
C SER A 168 -11.07 5.10 14.96
N LEU A 169 -10.36 6.20 14.63
CA LEU A 169 -9.10 6.54 15.27
C LEU A 169 -9.28 7.03 16.71
N THR A 170 -10.35 7.75 17.02
CA THR A 170 -10.72 8.13 18.39
C THR A 170 -10.94 6.91 19.26
N ASN A 171 -11.75 5.96 18.78
CA ASN A 171 -11.98 4.70 19.47
C ASN A 171 -10.70 3.90 19.72
N TYR A 172 -9.79 3.94 18.74
CA TYR A 172 -8.47 3.33 18.88
C TYR A 172 -7.62 4.02 19.94
N TYR A 173 -7.57 5.35 19.98
CA TYR A 173 -6.84 6.10 21.03
C TYR A 173 -7.39 5.84 22.43
N LEU A 174 -8.71 5.78 22.58
CA LEU A 174 -9.35 5.44 23.88
C LEU A 174 -8.95 4.05 24.38
N LYS A 175 -8.85 3.07 23.46
CA LYS A 175 -8.38 1.70 23.79
C LYS A 175 -6.91 1.68 24.22
N ILE A 176 -6.07 2.52 23.61
CA ILE A 176 -4.61 2.53 23.84
C ILE A 176 -4.21 3.34 25.06
N ASN A 177 -4.66 4.58 25.13
CA ASN A 177 -4.12 5.58 26.06
C ASN A 177 -4.98 5.80 27.28
N LYS A 178 -6.23 5.32 27.31
CA LYS A 178 -7.22 5.63 28.35
C LYS A 178 -7.43 7.14 28.56
N GLU A 179 -7.27 7.91 27.47
CA GLU A 179 -7.48 9.35 27.44
C GLU A 179 -8.95 9.69 27.63
N LYS A 180 -9.24 10.99 27.89
CA LYS A 180 -10.60 11.49 27.80
C LYS A 180 -11.05 11.51 26.35
N GLU A 181 -12.34 11.26 26.09
CA GLU A 181 -12.87 11.17 24.73
C GLU A 181 -12.62 12.43 23.90
N ASP A 182 -12.76 13.63 24.50
CA ASP A 182 -12.53 14.88 23.82
C ASP A 182 -11.06 15.06 23.38
N ASP A 183 -10.10 14.67 24.23
CA ASP A 183 -8.67 14.72 23.91
C ASP A 183 -8.32 13.72 22.80
N ALA A 184 -8.83 12.48 22.91
CA ALA A 184 -8.64 11.46 21.90
C ALA A 184 -9.22 11.86 20.53
N ARG A 185 -10.41 12.48 20.52
CA ARG A 185 -11.06 12.98 19.29
C ARG A 185 -10.28 14.14 18.68
N LYS A 186 -9.74 15.05 19.49
CA LYS A 186 -8.90 16.15 19.02
C LYS A 186 -7.63 15.64 18.37
N ASP A 187 -6.93 14.69 19.01
CA ASP A 187 -5.70 14.11 18.49
C ASP A 187 -5.95 13.30 17.21
N ALA A 188 -7.04 12.54 17.14
CA ALA A 188 -7.46 11.84 15.94
C ALA A 188 -7.74 12.81 14.77
N THR A 189 -8.44 13.91 15.04
CA THR A 189 -8.74 14.95 14.05
C THR A 189 -7.47 15.59 13.51
N LEU A 190 -6.55 15.97 14.39
CA LEU A 190 -5.27 16.60 14.01
C LEU A 190 -4.40 15.63 13.19
N PHE A 191 -4.37 14.36 13.59
CA PHE A 191 -3.63 13.34 12.85
C PHE A 191 -4.17 13.17 11.43
N ILE A 192 -5.49 12.99 11.28
CA ILE A 192 -6.11 12.79 9.96
C ILE A 192 -5.94 14.03 9.08
N GLN A 193 -6.18 15.23 9.62
CA GLN A 193 -5.98 16.49 8.88
C GLN A 193 -4.53 16.65 8.40
N GLY A 194 -3.55 16.28 9.25
CA GLY A 194 -2.13 16.33 8.91
C GLY A 194 -1.70 15.25 7.91
N ALA A 195 -2.40 14.11 7.88
CA ALA A 195 -2.09 12.99 6.99
C ALA A 195 -2.60 13.17 5.56
N ARG A 196 -3.72 13.90 5.38
CA ARG A 196 -4.36 14.08 4.09
C ARG A 196 -3.42 14.72 3.05
N LEU A 197 -3.36 14.11 1.89
CA LEU A 197 -2.62 14.62 0.74
C LEU A 197 -3.52 15.34 -0.27
N PHE A 198 -4.79 14.91 -0.38
CA PHE A 198 -5.76 15.48 -1.30
C PHE A 198 -6.82 16.29 -0.55
N LYS A 199 -7.18 17.47 -1.10
CA LYS A 199 -8.11 18.41 -0.44
C LYS A 199 -9.58 18.19 -0.81
N SER A 200 -9.93 17.25 -1.65
CA SER A 200 -11.15 17.24 -2.45
C SER A 200 -12.39 16.60 -1.83
N THR A 201 -12.40 16.24 -0.55
CA THR A 201 -13.60 15.62 0.05
C THR A 201 -13.95 16.26 1.39
N ASP A 202 -15.25 16.49 1.64
CA ASP A 202 -15.79 16.93 2.93
C ASP A 202 -15.63 15.87 4.03
N ASP A 203 -15.32 14.61 3.64
CA ASP A 203 -15.05 13.51 4.55
C ASP A 203 -13.67 13.63 5.19
N ILE A 204 -13.66 13.66 6.52
CA ILE A 204 -12.42 13.66 7.31
C ILE A 204 -11.97 12.19 7.46
N SER A 205 -11.34 11.66 6.41
CA SER A 205 -10.81 10.30 6.35
C SER A 205 -9.51 10.24 5.57
N ILE A 206 -8.72 9.19 5.80
CA ILE A 206 -7.46 8.91 5.08
C ILE A 206 -7.40 7.47 4.61
N THR A 207 -6.72 7.24 3.48
CA THR A 207 -6.40 5.91 2.98
C THR A 207 -5.20 5.33 3.73
N PHE A 208 -4.91 4.04 3.51
CA PHE A 208 -3.72 3.41 4.06
C PHE A 208 -2.43 4.09 3.56
N GLU A 209 -2.40 4.50 2.31
CA GLU A 209 -1.26 5.17 1.69
C GLU A 209 -0.98 6.52 2.36
N GLU A 210 -2.01 7.32 2.60
CA GLU A 210 -1.90 8.58 3.34
C GLU A 210 -1.48 8.34 4.81
N PHE A 211 -1.97 7.27 5.43
CA PHE A 211 -1.53 6.84 6.75
C PHE A 211 -0.03 6.53 6.77
N ILE A 212 0.48 5.77 5.79
CA ILE A 212 1.92 5.47 5.68
C ILE A 212 2.74 6.75 5.48
N VAL A 213 2.27 7.68 4.64
CA VAL A 213 2.91 8.98 4.46
C VAL A 213 2.99 9.75 5.79
N ALA A 214 1.92 9.76 6.59
CA ALA A 214 1.92 10.38 7.92
C ALA A 214 2.94 9.72 8.86
N ILE A 215 2.99 8.38 8.88
CA ILE A 215 3.97 7.63 9.65
C ILE A 215 5.41 7.97 9.22
N CYS A 216 5.69 8.06 7.93
CA CYS A 216 7.01 8.45 7.44
C CYS A 216 7.40 9.86 7.90
N ARG A 217 6.47 10.82 7.93
CA ARG A 217 6.75 12.16 8.48
C ARG A 217 7.09 12.12 9.97
N ILE A 218 6.38 11.30 10.75
CA ILE A 218 6.68 11.09 12.17
C ILE A 218 8.09 10.49 12.32
N VAL A 219 8.44 9.49 11.51
CA VAL A 219 9.79 8.87 11.51
C VAL A 219 10.86 9.90 11.19
N LYS A 220 10.62 10.79 10.21
CA LYS A 220 11.55 11.85 9.83
C LYS A 220 11.87 12.79 10.99
N VAL A 221 10.87 13.14 11.80
CA VAL A 221 11.01 14.09 12.91
C VAL A 221 11.52 13.42 14.19
N HIS A 222 11.01 12.24 14.52
CA HIS A 222 11.21 11.58 15.82
C HIS A 222 12.03 10.31 15.77
N GLY A 223 12.42 9.88 14.55
CA GLY A 223 13.17 8.64 14.32
C GLY A 223 12.29 7.38 14.36
N LEU A 224 12.87 6.28 13.90
CA LEU A 224 12.18 5.00 13.70
C LEU A 224 11.69 4.35 15.01
N LYS A 225 12.34 4.66 16.15
CA LYS A 225 11.98 4.12 17.46
C LYS A 225 10.53 4.38 17.83
N VAL A 226 9.97 5.54 17.46
CA VAL A 226 8.57 5.89 17.74
C VAL A 226 7.61 4.89 17.09
N VAL A 227 7.91 4.44 15.87
CA VAL A 227 7.08 3.43 15.18
C VAL A 227 7.21 2.07 15.86
N ASP A 228 8.41 1.68 16.27
CA ASP A 228 8.62 0.42 16.99
C ASP A 228 7.91 0.43 18.36
N ASP A 229 7.97 1.54 19.08
CA ASP A 229 7.26 1.73 20.35
C ASP A 229 5.72 1.66 20.14
N PHE A 230 5.21 2.29 19.10
CA PHE A 230 3.80 2.22 18.70
C PHE A 230 3.36 0.79 18.37
N ILE A 231 4.14 0.08 17.55
CA ILE A 231 3.89 -1.31 17.19
C ILE A 231 3.92 -2.21 18.44
N ASN A 232 4.88 -2.03 19.33
CA ASN A 232 5.00 -2.83 20.54
C ASN A 232 3.84 -2.58 21.50
N LYS A 233 3.44 -1.33 21.68
CA LYS A 233 2.28 -0.96 22.51
C LYS A 233 0.98 -1.60 21.97
N PHE A 234 0.81 -1.60 20.64
CA PHE A 234 -0.32 -2.29 20.01
C PHE A 234 -0.31 -3.80 20.28
N LYS A 235 0.84 -4.46 20.17
CA LYS A 235 0.98 -5.89 20.48
C LYS A 235 0.64 -6.21 21.92
N GLU A 236 1.04 -5.38 22.88
CA GLU A 236 0.73 -5.54 24.30
C GLU A 236 -0.77 -5.44 24.57
N ILE A 237 -1.46 -4.51 23.91
CA ILE A 237 -2.91 -4.33 24.04
C ILE A 237 -3.63 -5.57 23.50
N ARG A 238 -3.25 -6.02 22.29
CA ARG A 238 -3.85 -7.21 21.69
C ARG A 238 -3.68 -8.46 22.57
N LYS A 239 -2.50 -8.68 23.14
CA LYS A 239 -2.28 -9.79 24.08
C LYS A 239 -3.22 -9.78 25.30
N LYS A 240 -3.64 -8.59 25.74
CA LYS A 240 -4.59 -8.43 26.85
C LYS A 240 -6.04 -8.69 26.45
N VAL A 241 -6.38 -8.41 25.20
CA VAL A 241 -7.75 -8.52 24.67
C VAL A 241 -8.03 -9.91 24.08
N GLU A 242 -7.04 -10.52 23.40
CA GLU A 242 -7.14 -11.83 22.74
C GLU A 242 -5.91 -12.70 23.05
N PRO A 243 -5.87 -13.43 24.17
CA PRO A 243 -4.66 -14.14 24.59
C PRO A 243 -4.25 -15.34 23.72
N LYS A 244 -5.05 -15.77 22.73
CA LYS A 244 -4.82 -17.01 21.96
C LYS A 244 -4.53 -16.88 20.47
N VAL A 245 -4.54 -15.68 19.85
CA VAL A 245 -4.44 -15.53 18.38
C VAL A 245 -3.17 -14.81 17.90
N VAL A 246 -2.25 -14.44 18.79
CA VAL A 246 -1.20 -13.44 18.50
C VAL A 246 0.03 -13.98 17.78
N GLU A 247 0.27 -15.30 17.72
CA GLU A 247 1.54 -15.83 17.18
C GLU A 247 1.54 -16.16 15.69
N GLU A 248 0.38 -16.40 15.07
CA GLU A 248 0.32 -16.87 13.68
C GLU A 248 0.50 -15.78 12.62
N ASP A 249 0.10 -14.53 12.87
CA ASP A 249 0.04 -13.50 11.83
C ASP A 249 1.34 -12.68 11.66
N ALA A 250 2.23 -12.68 12.67
CA ALA A 250 3.44 -11.85 12.63
C ALA A 250 4.64 -12.51 11.97
N GLU A 251 4.71 -13.84 11.95
CA GLU A 251 5.90 -14.58 11.48
C GLU A 251 5.68 -15.37 10.19
N GLY A 252 4.44 -15.61 9.78
CA GLY A 252 4.17 -16.34 8.52
C GLY A 252 4.69 -17.79 8.51
N ASN A 253 4.92 -18.37 9.68
CA ASN A 253 5.20 -19.80 9.86
C ASN A 253 3.99 -20.46 10.50
N VAL A 254 3.27 -21.23 9.71
CA VAL A 254 2.34 -22.24 10.20
C VAL A 254 3.18 -23.44 10.61
N GLU A 255 3.55 -23.57 11.87
CA GLU A 255 3.85 -24.89 12.41
C GLU A 255 2.52 -25.55 12.75
N ASN A 256 2.09 -26.47 11.87
CA ASN A 256 1.10 -27.49 12.22
C ASN A 256 1.64 -28.31 13.39
N LYS A 257 1.15 -28.05 14.59
CA LYS A 257 1.12 -29.08 15.63
C LYS A 257 -0.30 -29.62 15.69
N ALA A 258 -0.47 -30.76 14.98
CA ALA A 258 -1.49 -31.73 15.29
C ALA A 258 -1.19 -32.29 16.69
N ASP A 259 -2.20 -32.25 17.54
CA ASP A 259 -2.55 -33.31 18.49
C ASP A 259 -4.06 -33.21 18.75
#